data_fd92dd2b95e2a810e2566c8708613e8b
#
_entry.id   fd92dd2b95e2a810e2566c8708613e8b
#
_cell.length_a   1.000
_cell.length_b   1.000
_cell.length_c   1.000
_cell.angle_alpha   90.00
_cell.angle_beta   90.00
_cell.angle_gamma   90.00
#
_symmetry.space_group_name_H-M   'P 1'
#
loop_
_entity.id
_entity.type
_entity.pdbx_description
1 polymer ?
#
loop_
_entity_poly.entity_id
_entity_poly.type
_entity_poly.pdbx_seq_one_letter_code
_entity_poly.pdbx_strand_id
1 'polypeptide(L)'
;EADRDDEGNLYIVVHSGSRHAGLEIANYYQEQAWLQLNQNSKKDCEKLIETLKAEGRETEIEEKLSELKSQVITSVPKDLAYVSGELFEDYINDMKIMQHFAKVNRKAMIETISIGLHIKEEDIIEQFTTIHNYIDTETEGAMILRKGAVSAKKGEKLLIPINMRDGSLVCIGKG
;
A
#
# COMPACT_ATOMS: atom_id res chain seq x y z
N GLU A 1 16.27 -12.06 9.32
CA GLU A 1 16.65 -12.12 10.74
C GLU A 1 16.37 -13.52 11.28
N ALA A 2 17.22 -14.01 12.15
CA ALA A 2 17.01 -15.29 12.85
C ALA A 2 17.12 -15.01 14.34
N ASP A 3 16.07 -15.31 15.07
CA ASP A 3 15.93 -15.07 16.51
C ASP A 3 15.60 -16.38 17.25
N ARG A 4 15.82 -16.39 18.55
CA ARG A 4 15.49 -17.52 19.40
C ARG A 4 14.74 -17.02 20.65
N ASP A 5 13.64 -17.68 20.97
CA ASP A 5 12.91 -17.36 22.21
C ASP A 5 13.52 -18.03 23.45
N ASP A 6 12.97 -17.72 24.62
CA ASP A 6 13.43 -18.25 25.91
C ASP A 6 13.18 -19.78 26.05
N GLU A 7 12.31 -20.36 25.21
CA GLU A 7 12.01 -21.78 25.17
C GLU A 7 12.95 -22.54 24.21
N GLY A 8 13.77 -21.80 23.45
CA GLY A 8 14.76 -22.33 22.51
C GLY A 8 14.24 -22.52 21.09
N ASN A 9 13.01 -22.09 20.77
CA ASN A 9 12.47 -22.15 19.42
C ASN A 9 13.20 -21.14 18.52
N LEU A 10 13.54 -21.56 17.30
CA LEU A 10 14.17 -20.72 16.29
C LEU A 10 13.11 -20.06 15.42
N TYR A 11 13.22 -18.75 15.24
CA TYR A 11 12.38 -17.96 14.36
C TYR A 11 13.17 -17.42 13.18
N ILE A 12 12.62 -17.57 11.97
CA ILE A 12 13.12 -16.91 10.77
C ILE A 12 12.14 -15.82 10.39
N VAL A 13 12.56 -14.57 10.46
CA VAL A 13 11.74 -13.39 10.20
C VAL A 13 12.15 -12.72 8.90
N VAL A 14 11.20 -12.55 7.98
CA VAL A 14 11.38 -11.82 6.73
C VAL A 14 10.53 -10.54 6.76
N HIS A 15 11.20 -9.39 6.68
CA HIS A 15 10.53 -8.08 6.54
C HIS A 15 10.67 -7.59 5.11
N SER A 16 9.62 -7.73 4.33
CA SER A 16 9.55 -7.24 2.94
C SER A 16 8.12 -6.90 2.56
N GLY A 17 7.95 -5.82 1.80
CA GLY A 17 6.67 -5.34 1.29
C GLY A 17 6.49 -5.60 -0.21
N SER A 18 5.69 -4.77 -0.85
CA SER A 18 5.40 -4.80 -2.30
C SER A 18 6.53 -4.25 -3.18
N ARG A 19 7.66 -3.86 -2.58
CA ARG A 19 8.86 -3.38 -3.26
C ARG A 19 8.56 -2.17 -4.15
N HIS A 20 9.26 -2.07 -5.27
CA HIS A 20 9.12 -0.96 -6.23
C HIS A 20 7.71 -0.88 -6.82
N ALA A 21 7.06 -2.01 -7.09
CA ALA A 21 5.72 -2.04 -7.67
C ALA A 21 4.68 -1.29 -6.80
N GLY A 22 4.72 -1.49 -5.48
CA GLY A 22 3.82 -0.77 -4.58
C GLY A 22 4.15 0.72 -4.46
N LEU A 23 5.42 1.10 -4.61
CA LEU A 23 5.83 2.51 -4.65
C LEU A 23 5.27 3.21 -5.90
N GLU A 24 5.37 2.59 -7.07
CA GLU A 24 4.83 3.13 -8.32
C GLU A 24 3.32 3.34 -8.26
N ILE A 25 2.58 2.37 -7.71
CA ILE A 25 1.14 2.49 -7.49
C ILE A 25 0.82 3.63 -6.53
N ALA A 26 1.54 3.75 -5.42
CA ALA A 26 1.33 4.82 -4.46
C ALA A 26 1.60 6.20 -5.09
N ASN A 27 2.67 6.35 -5.87
CA ASN A 27 3.01 7.58 -6.58
C ASN A 27 1.95 7.94 -7.62
N TYR A 28 1.45 6.95 -8.36
CA TYR A 28 0.38 7.16 -9.34
C TYR A 28 -0.87 7.74 -8.68
N TYR A 29 -1.36 7.11 -7.60
CA TYR A 29 -2.57 7.60 -6.91
C TYR A 29 -2.33 8.93 -6.20
N GLN A 30 -1.13 9.20 -5.70
CA GLN A 30 -0.76 10.50 -5.14
C GLN A 30 -0.85 11.61 -6.20
N GLU A 31 -0.38 11.34 -7.43
CA GLU A 31 -0.49 12.29 -8.53
C GLU A 31 -1.94 12.45 -8.98
N GLN A 32 -2.70 11.37 -9.13
CA GLN A 32 -4.12 11.44 -9.50
C GLN A 32 -4.95 12.18 -8.45
N ALA A 33 -4.65 12.00 -7.15
CA ALA A 33 -5.29 12.73 -6.06
C ALA A 33 -5.06 14.24 -6.20
N TRP A 34 -3.83 14.64 -6.45
CA TRP A 34 -3.48 16.04 -6.68
C TRP A 34 -4.20 16.63 -7.87
N LEU A 35 -4.23 15.92 -9.00
CA LEU A 35 -4.94 16.33 -10.20
C LEU A 35 -6.46 16.44 -9.95
N GLN A 36 -7.05 15.49 -9.23
CA GLN A 36 -8.47 15.50 -8.88
C GLN A 36 -8.83 16.73 -8.03
N LEU A 37 -8.03 17.05 -7.01
CA LEU A 37 -8.27 18.18 -6.11
C LEU A 37 -8.11 19.54 -6.81
N ASN A 38 -7.32 19.61 -7.88
CA ASN A 38 -7.13 20.83 -8.67
C ASN A 38 -8.04 20.89 -9.91
N GLN A 39 -9.03 20.01 -10.03
CA GLN A 39 -9.91 19.94 -11.20
C GLN A 39 -9.18 19.74 -12.54
N ASN A 40 -7.96 19.16 -12.48
CA ASN A 40 -7.15 18.79 -13.67
C ASN A 40 -7.15 17.28 -13.87
N SER A 41 -8.17 16.58 -13.37
CA SER A 41 -8.31 15.15 -13.56
C SER A 41 -8.39 14.79 -15.04
N LYS A 42 -8.15 13.52 -15.35
CA LYS A 42 -8.30 13.04 -16.73
C LYS A 42 -9.66 13.41 -17.32
N LYS A 43 -10.74 13.31 -16.51
CA LYS A 43 -12.11 13.67 -16.93
C LYS A 43 -12.24 15.15 -17.25
N ASP A 44 -11.59 16.05 -16.52
CA ASP A 44 -11.63 17.49 -16.78
C ASP A 44 -10.86 17.84 -18.05
N CYS A 45 -9.71 17.21 -18.28
CA CYS A 45 -8.95 17.33 -19.53
C CYS A 45 -9.76 16.81 -20.73
N GLU A 46 -10.42 15.66 -20.60
CA GLU A 46 -11.27 15.09 -21.65
C GLU A 46 -12.44 16.01 -22.00
N LYS A 47 -13.15 16.53 -20.99
CA LYS A 47 -14.24 17.52 -21.21
C LYS A 47 -13.76 18.77 -21.90
N LEU A 48 -12.61 19.31 -21.50
CA LEU A 48 -12.05 20.49 -22.15
C LEU A 48 -11.74 20.22 -23.62
N ILE A 49 -11.14 19.05 -23.94
CA ILE A 49 -10.86 18.64 -25.32
C ILE A 49 -12.14 18.51 -26.14
N GLU A 50 -13.17 17.84 -25.60
CA GLU A 50 -14.46 17.68 -26.28
C GLU A 50 -15.13 19.02 -26.54
N THR A 51 -15.12 19.94 -25.58
CA THR A 51 -15.68 21.30 -25.73
C THR A 51 -14.96 22.07 -26.83
N LEU A 52 -13.63 22.10 -26.81
CA LEU A 52 -12.85 22.82 -27.81
C LEU A 52 -13.00 22.24 -29.23
N LYS A 53 -13.14 20.92 -29.35
CA LYS A 53 -13.46 20.27 -30.63
C LYS A 53 -14.85 20.63 -31.12
N ALA A 54 -15.85 20.63 -30.25
CA ALA A 54 -17.23 21.01 -30.61
C ALA A 54 -17.32 22.49 -31.07
N GLU A 55 -16.46 23.36 -30.52
CA GLU A 55 -16.35 24.77 -30.88
C GLU A 55 -15.44 25.04 -32.11
N GLY A 56 -14.81 24.01 -32.67
CA GLY A 56 -13.87 24.18 -33.80
C GLY A 56 -12.55 24.84 -33.43
N ARG A 57 -12.15 24.81 -32.13
CA ARG A 57 -10.96 25.46 -31.56
C ARG A 57 -9.85 24.45 -31.25
N GLU A 58 -9.65 23.48 -32.11
CA GLU A 58 -8.68 22.39 -31.88
C GLU A 58 -7.23 22.88 -31.71
N THR A 59 -6.88 24.00 -32.37
CA THR A 59 -5.55 24.60 -32.27
C THR A 59 -5.20 25.14 -30.88
N GLU A 60 -6.20 25.38 -30.06
CA GLU A 60 -6.03 25.90 -28.68
C GLU A 60 -5.93 24.79 -27.61
N ILE A 61 -6.11 23.53 -27.98
CA ILE A 61 -6.18 22.41 -27.03
C ILE A 61 -4.92 22.32 -26.17
N GLU A 62 -3.74 22.39 -26.78
CA GLU A 62 -2.46 22.25 -26.07
C GLU A 62 -2.26 23.38 -25.05
N GLU A 63 -2.51 24.63 -25.46
CA GLU A 63 -2.41 25.80 -24.61
C GLU A 63 -3.38 25.72 -23.44
N LYS A 64 -4.66 25.44 -23.70
CA LYS A 64 -5.70 25.36 -22.69
C LYS A 64 -5.52 24.21 -21.72
N LEU A 65 -5.01 23.06 -22.17
CA LEU A 65 -4.63 21.97 -21.28
C LEU A 65 -3.42 22.33 -20.39
N SER A 66 -2.45 23.08 -20.93
CA SER A 66 -1.32 23.58 -20.15
C SER A 66 -1.78 24.58 -19.07
N GLU A 67 -2.65 25.51 -19.44
CA GLU A 67 -3.27 26.45 -18.49
C GLU A 67 -4.03 25.71 -17.38
N LEU A 68 -4.91 24.75 -17.74
CA LEU A 68 -5.66 23.95 -16.80
C LEU A 68 -4.76 23.22 -15.80
N LYS A 69 -3.72 22.56 -16.30
CA LYS A 69 -2.77 21.82 -15.47
C LYS A 69 -1.89 22.71 -14.58
N SER A 70 -1.72 23.98 -14.92
CA SER A 70 -0.97 24.95 -14.11
C SER A 70 -1.78 25.58 -12.98
N GLN A 71 -3.11 25.46 -12.99
CA GLN A 71 -3.98 26.02 -11.95
C GLN A 71 -3.89 25.19 -10.68
N VAL A 72 -3.55 25.83 -9.56
CA VAL A 72 -3.61 25.25 -8.22
C VAL A 72 -4.80 25.85 -7.49
N ILE A 73 -5.88 25.10 -7.37
CA ILE A 73 -7.15 25.56 -6.77
C ILE A 73 -7.24 25.12 -5.32
N THR A 74 -6.71 23.96 -4.99
CA THR A 74 -6.79 23.40 -3.63
C THR A 74 -5.77 24.04 -2.69
N SER A 75 -6.18 24.25 -1.43
CA SER A 75 -5.28 24.60 -0.33
C SER A 75 -4.64 23.38 0.34
N VAL A 76 -5.02 22.17 -0.07
CA VAL A 76 -4.43 20.91 0.45
C VAL A 76 -3.02 20.76 -0.12
N PRO A 77 -1.98 20.57 0.69
CA PRO A 77 -0.65 20.27 0.20
C PRO A 77 -0.62 18.98 -0.63
N LYS A 78 0.25 18.89 -1.64
CA LYS A 78 0.35 17.70 -2.51
C LYS A 78 0.53 16.41 -1.73
N ASP A 79 1.33 16.44 -0.67
CA ASP A 79 1.62 15.26 0.18
C ASP A 79 0.42 14.79 1.01
N LEU A 80 -0.60 15.64 1.13
CA LEU A 80 -1.87 15.35 1.83
C LEU A 80 -3.05 15.21 0.87
N ALA A 81 -2.79 15.19 -0.45
CA ALA A 81 -3.83 14.97 -1.43
C ALA A 81 -4.49 13.60 -1.24
N TYR A 82 -5.78 13.52 -1.49
CA TYR A 82 -6.58 12.31 -1.30
C TYR A 82 -7.43 11.99 -2.52
N VAL A 83 -7.68 10.73 -2.73
CA VAL A 83 -8.56 10.22 -3.79
C VAL A 83 -10.00 10.06 -3.29
N SER A 84 -10.97 10.19 -4.18
CA SER A 84 -12.39 10.01 -3.88
C SER A 84 -13.15 9.39 -5.06
N GLY A 85 -14.36 8.87 -4.79
CA GLY A 85 -15.21 8.26 -5.82
C GLY A 85 -14.57 7.01 -6.44
N GLU A 86 -14.73 6.84 -7.74
CA GLU A 86 -14.22 5.70 -8.50
C GLU A 86 -12.71 5.50 -8.34
N LEU A 87 -11.94 6.60 -8.35
CA LEU A 87 -10.49 6.55 -8.17
C LEU A 87 -10.08 6.00 -6.78
N PHE A 88 -10.90 6.21 -5.76
CA PHE A 88 -10.69 5.62 -4.44
C PHE A 88 -10.91 4.10 -4.47
N GLU A 89 -11.96 3.63 -5.14
CA GLU A 89 -12.24 2.20 -5.28
C GLU A 89 -11.12 1.49 -6.04
N ASP A 90 -10.63 2.11 -7.12
CA ASP A 90 -9.48 1.61 -7.88
C ASP A 90 -8.23 1.51 -7.01
N TYR A 91 -7.96 2.54 -6.20
CA TYR A 91 -6.84 2.53 -5.25
C TYR A 91 -6.95 1.39 -4.23
N ILE A 92 -8.11 1.17 -3.65
CA ILE A 92 -8.34 0.08 -2.69
C ILE A 92 -8.12 -1.28 -3.35
N ASN A 93 -8.57 -1.45 -4.59
CA ASN A 93 -8.35 -2.69 -5.34
C ASN A 93 -6.86 -2.94 -5.61
N ASP A 94 -6.14 -1.95 -6.12
CA ASP A 94 -4.73 -2.06 -6.42
C ASP A 94 -3.88 -2.25 -5.15
N MET A 95 -4.25 -1.59 -4.06
CA MET A 95 -3.65 -1.82 -2.74
C MET A 95 -3.78 -3.29 -2.32
N LYS A 96 -4.96 -3.90 -2.47
CA LYS A 96 -5.17 -5.33 -2.15
C LYS A 96 -4.33 -6.25 -3.02
N ILE A 97 -4.18 -5.93 -4.31
CA ILE A 97 -3.30 -6.67 -5.22
C ILE A 97 -1.85 -6.58 -4.72
N MET A 98 -1.39 -5.40 -4.32
CA MET A 98 -0.04 -5.22 -3.80
C MET A 98 0.18 -5.89 -2.43
N GLN A 99 -0.83 -5.95 -1.59
CA GLN A 99 -0.77 -6.74 -0.35
C GLN A 99 -0.61 -8.23 -0.65
N HIS A 100 -1.38 -8.75 -1.60
CA HIS A 100 -1.23 -10.14 -2.05
C HIS A 100 0.15 -10.43 -2.61
N PHE A 101 0.64 -9.55 -3.50
CA PHE A 101 2.02 -9.64 -4.02
C PHE A 101 3.06 -9.68 -2.89
N ALA A 102 2.95 -8.77 -1.91
CA ALA A 102 3.87 -8.73 -0.78
C ALA A 102 3.83 -10.01 0.07
N LYS A 103 2.65 -10.61 0.25
CA LYS A 103 2.49 -11.89 0.95
C LYS A 103 3.19 -13.03 0.20
N VAL A 104 2.97 -13.14 -1.11
CA VAL A 104 3.59 -14.15 -1.97
C VAL A 104 5.12 -13.96 -2.01
N ASN A 105 5.58 -12.71 -2.11
CA ASN A 105 7.01 -12.39 -2.09
C ASN A 105 7.69 -12.86 -0.78
N ARG A 106 7.08 -12.56 0.37
CA ARG A 106 7.62 -13.04 1.66
C ARG A 106 7.63 -14.56 1.77
N LYS A 107 6.56 -15.22 1.28
CA LYS A 107 6.49 -16.67 1.23
C LYS A 107 7.64 -17.26 0.40
N ALA A 108 7.87 -16.77 -0.81
CA ALA A 108 8.96 -17.19 -1.67
C ALA A 108 10.35 -16.96 -1.02
N MET A 109 10.52 -15.85 -0.31
CA MET A 109 11.77 -15.58 0.42
C MET A 109 11.99 -16.59 1.55
N ILE A 110 10.96 -16.91 2.35
CA ILE A 110 11.05 -17.94 3.42
C ILE A 110 11.35 -19.30 2.82
N GLU A 111 10.68 -19.71 1.76
CA GLU A 111 10.93 -20.99 1.07
C GLU A 111 12.38 -21.08 0.57
N THR A 112 12.88 -20.01 -0.05
CA THR A 112 14.29 -19.96 -0.53
C THR A 112 15.29 -20.08 0.62
N ILE A 113 15.05 -19.39 1.74
CA ILE A 113 15.89 -19.45 2.94
C ILE A 113 15.83 -20.85 3.55
N SER A 114 14.65 -21.44 3.68
CA SER A 114 14.47 -22.80 4.23
C SER A 114 15.21 -23.85 3.43
N ILE A 115 15.15 -23.77 2.09
CA ILE A 115 15.91 -24.64 1.21
C ILE A 115 17.43 -24.47 1.44
N GLY A 116 17.91 -23.21 1.48
CA GLY A 116 19.33 -22.91 1.69
C GLY A 116 19.86 -23.36 3.05
N LEU A 117 19.01 -23.40 4.06
CA LEU A 117 19.34 -23.87 5.41
C LEU A 117 19.02 -25.36 5.64
N HIS A 118 18.51 -26.06 4.62
CA HIS A 118 18.09 -27.47 4.71
C HIS A 118 17.00 -27.75 5.76
N ILE A 119 16.12 -26.72 6.01
CA ILE A 119 14.96 -26.85 6.88
C ILE A 119 13.86 -27.57 6.11
N LYS A 120 13.36 -28.65 6.64
CA LYS A 120 12.27 -29.41 6.05
C LYS A 120 10.93 -28.86 6.48
N GLU A 121 9.87 -29.11 5.68
CA GLU A 121 8.51 -28.67 6.00
C GLU A 121 8.02 -29.26 7.33
N GLU A 122 8.40 -30.49 7.66
CA GLU A 122 8.08 -31.18 8.92
C GLU A 122 8.73 -30.54 10.16
N ASP A 123 9.79 -29.73 9.98
CA ASP A 123 10.48 -29.01 11.05
C ASP A 123 9.81 -27.64 11.35
N ILE A 124 8.89 -27.20 10.49
CA ILE A 124 8.21 -25.91 10.63
C ILE A 124 6.97 -26.08 11.50
N ILE A 125 7.03 -25.57 12.72
CA ILE A 125 5.94 -25.66 13.70
C ILE A 125 4.81 -24.71 13.34
N GLU A 126 5.15 -23.50 12.87
CA GLU A 126 4.16 -22.45 12.59
C GLU A 126 4.69 -21.43 11.57
N GLN A 127 3.74 -20.84 10.81
CA GLN A 127 4.00 -19.69 9.94
C GLN A 127 2.86 -18.68 10.06
N PHE A 128 3.19 -17.40 10.19
CA PHE A 128 2.21 -16.33 10.14
C PHE A 128 2.80 -15.08 9.48
N THR A 129 1.95 -14.14 9.10
CA THR A 129 2.37 -12.89 8.46
C THR A 129 1.61 -11.72 9.03
N THR A 130 2.28 -10.58 9.15
CA THR A 130 1.74 -9.33 9.68
C THR A 130 1.90 -8.23 8.63
N ILE A 131 0.94 -7.33 8.53
CA ILE A 131 0.95 -6.16 7.64
C ILE A 131 0.81 -4.90 8.48
N HIS A 132 1.60 -3.85 8.19
CA HIS A 132 1.64 -2.64 9.01
C HIS A 132 1.50 -1.32 8.23
N ASN A 133 1.35 -1.36 6.90
CA ASN A 133 1.15 -0.18 6.04
C ASN A 133 0.06 -0.47 5.02
N TYR A 134 -1.18 -0.11 5.33
CA TYR A 134 -2.33 -0.34 4.46
C TYR A 134 -3.59 0.36 5.00
N ILE A 135 -4.64 0.39 4.19
CA ILE A 135 -5.98 0.74 4.66
C ILE A 135 -6.72 -0.56 5.01
N ASP A 136 -7.03 -0.73 6.30
CA ASP A 136 -7.84 -1.84 6.80
C ASP A 136 -9.31 -1.58 6.47
N THR A 137 -9.87 -2.36 5.56
CA THR A 137 -11.26 -2.28 5.13
C THR A 137 -12.14 -3.36 5.75
N GLU A 138 -11.59 -4.20 6.62
CA GLU A 138 -12.27 -5.33 7.23
C GLU A 138 -12.87 -5.00 8.61
N THR A 139 -12.56 -3.81 9.14
CA THR A 139 -13.14 -3.36 10.40
C THR A 139 -14.56 -2.86 10.14
N GLU A 140 -15.55 -3.46 10.82
CA GLU A 140 -16.96 -3.12 10.64
C GLU A 140 -17.21 -1.63 10.92
N GLY A 141 -17.83 -0.95 9.96
CA GLY A 141 -18.23 0.45 10.05
C GLY A 141 -17.10 1.47 9.95
N ALA A 142 -15.85 1.06 9.69
CA ALA A 142 -14.73 1.99 9.58
C ALA A 142 -13.64 1.51 8.62
N MET A 143 -12.97 2.45 7.98
CA MET A 143 -11.70 2.23 7.29
C MET A 143 -10.57 2.78 8.17
N ILE A 144 -9.59 1.94 8.49
CA ILE A 144 -8.48 2.33 9.36
C ILE A 144 -7.20 2.44 8.55
N LEU A 145 -6.64 3.63 8.46
CA LEU A 145 -5.30 3.84 7.90
C LEU A 145 -4.25 3.39 8.91
N ARG A 146 -3.52 2.33 8.57
CA ARG A 146 -2.41 1.82 9.37
C ARG A 146 -1.08 2.25 8.74
N LYS A 147 -0.26 2.95 9.52
CA LYS A 147 1.08 3.38 9.13
C LYS A 147 2.07 2.96 10.23
N GLY A 148 2.88 1.92 9.97
CA GLY A 148 3.73 1.32 10.98
C GLY A 148 2.94 0.66 12.14
N ALA A 149 1.67 0.39 11.94
CA ALA A 149 0.76 -0.18 12.94
C ALA A 149 0.12 -1.46 12.41
N VAL A 150 0.19 -2.51 13.20
CA VAL A 150 -0.41 -3.81 12.87
C VAL A 150 -1.84 -3.91 13.38
N SER A 151 -2.65 -4.78 12.76
CA SER A 151 -3.92 -5.22 13.35
C SER A 151 -3.63 -6.03 14.62
N ALA A 152 -4.49 -5.90 15.63
CA ALA A 152 -4.42 -6.65 16.87
C ALA A 152 -5.81 -7.16 17.29
N LYS A 153 -6.60 -7.63 16.33
CA LYS A 153 -7.92 -8.21 16.58
C LYS A 153 -7.81 -9.35 17.59
N LYS A 154 -8.85 -9.58 18.35
CA LYS A 154 -8.85 -10.60 19.40
C LYS A 154 -8.44 -11.97 18.87
N GLY A 155 -7.37 -12.52 19.43
CA GLY A 155 -6.82 -13.83 19.06
C GLY A 155 -5.89 -13.81 17.83
N GLU A 156 -5.71 -12.67 17.16
CA GLU A 156 -4.79 -12.52 16.04
C GLU A 156 -3.34 -12.57 16.53
N LYS A 157 -2.52 -13.44 15.91
CA LYS A 157 -1.09 -13.49 16.17
C LYS A 157 -0.38 -12.43 15.32
N LEU A 158 0.48 -11.65 15.94
CA LEU A 158 1.18 -10.55 15.29
C LEU A 158 2.64 -10.47 15.74
N LEU A 159 3.48 -9.94 14.83
CA LEU A 159 4.89 -9.69 15.08
C LEU A 159 5.12 -8.18 15.17
N ILE A 160 5.78 -7.76 16.23
CA ILE A 160 6.23 -6.37 16.43
C ILE A 160 7.75 -6.35 16.45
N PRO A 161 8.41 -5.94 15.34
CA PRO A 161 9.86 -5.80 15.32
C PRO A 161 10.26 -4.61 16.20
N ILE A 162 11.26 -4.82 17.05
CA ILE A 162 11.84 -3.78 17.90
C ILE A 162 13.04 -3.16 17.18
N ASN A 163 14.10 -3.91 17.06
CA ASN A 163 15.31 -3.56 16.31
C ASN A 163 16.20 -4.81 16.15
N MET A 164 17.31 -4.69 15.40
CA MET A 164 18.22 -5.80 15.11
C MET A 164 18.94 -6.38 16.33
N ARG A 165 19.01 -5.63 17.44
CA ARG A 165 19.67 -6.10 18.67
C ARG A 165 18.70 -6.79 19.62
N ASP A 166 17.51 -6.19 19.76
CA ASP A 166 16.54 -6.59 20.77
C ASP A 166 15.44 -7.52 20.17
N GLY A 167 15.56 -7.85 18.87
CA GLY A 167 14.70 -8.80 18.17
C GLY A 167 13.29 -8.30 17.92
N SER A 168 12.32 -9.18 18.08
CA SER A 168 10.91 -8.93 17.80
C SER A 168 10.01 -9.52 18.89
N LEU A 169 8.84 -8.95 19.10
CA LEU A 169 7.81 -9.50 19.99
C LEU A 169 6.75 -10.26 19.18
N VAL A 170 6.48 -11.49 19.56
CA VAL A 170 5.31 -12.25 19.10
C VAL A 170 4.18 -12.02 20.10
N CYS A 171 3.06 -11.49 19.64
CA CYS A 171 1.95 -11.09 20.48
C CYS A 171 0.63 -11.72 20.01
N ILE A 172 -0.33 -11.80 20.94
CA ILE A 172 -1.72 -12.14 20.62
C ILE A 172 -2.58 -10.89 20.84
N GLY A 173 -3.30 -10.49 19.81
CA GLY A 173 -4.21 -9.36 19.85
C GLY A 173 -5.32 -9.53 20.89
N LYS A 174 -5.69 -8.44 21.54
CA LYS A 174 -6.77 -8.42 22.56
C LYS A 174 -8.08 -7.84 22.02
N GLY A 175 -8.06 -7.22 20.83
CA GLY A 175 -9.19 -6.50 20.23
C GLY A 175 -9.10 -5.01 20.44
#